data_2894affb72ff53beba63f0a777bdb597
#
_entry.id   2894affb72ff53beba63f0a777bdb597
#
_cell.length_a   1.000
_cell.length_b   1.000
_cell.length_c   1.000
_cell.angle_alpha   90.00
_cell.angle_beta   90.00
_cell.angle_gamma   90.00
#
_symmetry.space_group_name_H-M   'P 1'
#
loop_
_entity.id
_entity.type
_entity.pdbx_description
1 polymer ?
#
loop_
_entity_poly.entity_id
_entity_poly.type
_entity_poly.pdbx_seq_one_letter_code
_entity_poly.pdbx_strand_id
1 'polypeptide(L)'
;MTQKLYYIDSHMKTFTATVTACAQNGDRYEIILDRTAFFPEGGGQLGDSGYIGSVRVFDTHERGDEIIHYVNRPVEPGSEVNCIIDWDVRFRRMQNHSGEHIVSGLVHKKYGYNNVGFHMGSDVVTIDFDGELSAEQLAEIEREANLVVAENRKVKTFFPSAQELKNLEYRSKKEIDGQVRIVEIEDTDICACCAPHVLSTAEVGTVRILSSERRRRGGEGVRITMLCGLDAYDNEVVISRNNTEISMLLSAKRNETAAAVQRLLSENEKLKARSASLCRAFALMKAEEVVPTQGNICLFDDILDEASLRLLVNETVKKCEGVAAVFSGSDETGFKYIIGSRNIDLRKAAKAINAGISGRGGGSPEMIQGSCTSCTENIKDFLIAFSF
;
A
#
# COMPACT_ATOMS: atom_id res chain seq x y z
N MET A 1 -18.16 21.14 33.07
CA MET A 1 -18.82 20.41 31.95
C MET A 1 -18.83 21.28 30.72
N THR A 2 -18.29 20.85 29.59
CA THR A 2 -18.32 21.55 28.31
C THR A 2 -19.62 21.25 27.54
N GLN A 3 -20.36 22.26 27.08
CA GLN A 3 -21.51 22.01 26.23
C GLN A 3 -21.10 21.54 24.84
N LYS A 4 -21.60 20.35 24.41
CA LYS A 4 -21.24 19.69 23.16
C LYS A 4 -22.13 20.17 21.99
N LEU A 5 -21.71 21.22 21.27
CA LEU A 5 -22.46 21.82 20.17
C LEU A 5 -22.57 20.92 18.94
N TYR A 6 -21.57 20.05 18.73
CA TYR A 6 -21.57 19.07 17.64
C TYR A 6 -22.68 18.01 17.73
N TYR A 7 -23.38 17.91 18.88
CA TYR A 7 -24.59 17.10 19.03
C TYR A 7 -25.87 17.88 18.65
N ILE A 8 -25.81 19.22 18.67
CA ILE A 8 -26.91 20.09 18.30
C ILE A 8 -26.92 20.29 16.78
N ASP A 9 -25.75 20.61 16.22
CA ASP A 9 -25.56 20.81 14.78
C ASP A 9 -24.17 20.24 14.35
N SER A 10 -24.18 19.12 13.63
CA SER A 10 -22.97 18.51 13.09
C SER A 10 -22.28 19.35 12.01
N HIS A 11 -23.02 20.29 11.39
CA HIS A 11 -22.57 21.18 10.31
C HIS A 11 -22.08 22.55 10.82
N MET A 12 -22.01 22.74 12.12
CA MET A 12 -21.49 23.97 12.71
C MET A 12 -20.01 24.16 12.40
N LYS A 13 -19.69 25.14 11.55
CA LYS A 13 -18.33 25.45 11.09
C LYS A 13 -17.64 26.47 11.98
N THR A 14 -18.43 27.38 12.56
CA THR A 14 -17.94 28.48 13.39
C THR A 14 -18.87 28.67 14.59
N PHE A 15 -18.33 29.06 15.72
CA PHE A 15 -19.09 29.35 16.94
C PHE A 15 -18.26 30.27 17.84
N THR A 16 -18.96 30.91 18.82
CA THR A 16 -18.33 31.72 19.86
C THR A 16 -18.35 30.94 21.16
N ALA A 17 -17.29 31.00 21.93
CA ALA A 17 -17.15 30.36 23.24
C ALA A 17 -16.30 31.18 24.19
N THR A 18 -16.42 30.90 25.48
CA THR A 18 -15.56 31.47 26.52
C THR A 18 -14.50 30.46 26.94
N VAL A 19 -13.25 30.89 27.01
CA VAL A 19 -12.14 30.08 27.55
C VAL A 19 -12.34 29.92 29.07
N THR A 20 -12.60 28.72 29.54
CA THR A 20 -12.77 28.43 30.98
C THR A 20 -11.46 28.09 31.67
N ALA A 21 -10.53 27.46 30.95
CA ALA A 21 -9.20 27.14 31.45
C ALA A 21 -8.16 27.08 30.31
N CYS A 22 -6.92 27.38 30.67
CA CYS A 22 -5.75 27.20 29.81
C CYS A 22 -4.59 26.74 30.67
N ALA A 23 -4.01 25.56 30.39
CA ALA A 23 -2.90 25.01 31.12
C ALA A 23 -1.79 24.58 30.16
N GLN A 24 -0.53 24.79 30.57
CA GLN A 24 0.62 24.29 29.81
C GLN A 24 0.83 22.80 30.10
N ASN A 25 1.04 22.01 29.06
CA ASN A 25 1.38 20.58 29.14
C ASN A 25 2.54 20.27 28.17
N GLY A 26 3.77 20.31 28.70
CA GLY A 26 4.99 20.18 27.90
C GLY A 26 5.15 21.34 26.91
N ASP A 27 5.30 21.03 25.64
CA ASP A 27 5.49 22.00 24.54
C ASP A 27 4.17 22.54 23.98
N ARG A 28 3.02 22.13 24.54
CA ARG A 28 1.69 22.51 24.09
C ARG A 28 0.84 23.05 25.23
N TYR A 29 -0.32 23.60 24.87
CA TYR A 29 -1.31 24.07 25.82
C TYR A 29 -2.61 23.30 25.66
N GLU A 30 -3.32 23.10 26.77
CA GLU A 30 -4.65 22.51 26.86
C GLU A 30 -5.64 23.62 27.13
N ILE A 31 -6.59 23.84 26.22
CA ILE A 31 -7.67 24.83 26.37
C ILE A 31 -8.98 24.10 26.60
N ILE A 32 -9.74 24.56 27.59
CA ILE A 32 -11.11 24.15 27.86
C ILE A 32 -12.03 25.33 27.57
N LEU A 33 -13.11 25.06 26.85
CA LEU A 33 -14.16 26.04 26.53
C LEU A 33 -15.45 25.72 27.30
N ASP A 34 -16.28 26.73 27.54
CA ASP A 34 -17.63 26.55 28.09
C ASP A 34 -18.53 25.72 27.17
N ARG A 35 -18.34 25.86 25.85
CA ARG A 35 -19.02 25.12 24.78
C ARG A 35 -18.10 24.89 23.61
N THR A 36 -18.33 23.79 22.86
CA THR A 36 -17.50 23.50 21.68
C THR A 36 -18.23 22.71 20.61
N ALA A 37 -17.98 23.06 19.34
CA ALA A 37 -18.35 22.27 18.17
C ALA A 37 -17.20 21.36 17.68
N PHE A 38 -16.00 21.46 18.26
CA PHE A 38 -14.93 20.51 18.00
C PHE A 38 -15.28 19.14 18.57
N PHE A 39 -15.31 18.11 17.73
CA PHE A 39 -15.53 16.74 18.15
C PHE A 39 -14.23 16.16 18.74
N PRO A 40 -14.23 15.62 19.95
CA PRO A 40 -13.08 14.92 20.51
C PRO A 40 -12.90 13.56 19.85
N GLU A 41 -11.66 13.06 19.81
CA GLU A 41 -11.42 11.69 19.34
C GLU A 41 -12.32 10.68 20.06
N GLY A 42 -13.04 9.88 19.28
CA GLY A 42 -13.96 8.89 19.83
C GLY A 42 -14.68 8.08 18.77
N GLY A 43 -15.13 6.87 19.15
CA GLY A 43 -15.89 6.01 18.23
C GLY A 43 -15.12 5.57 16.98
N GLY A 44 -13.78 5.61 16.98
CA GLY A 44 -12.94 5.29 15.84
C GLY A 44 -12.71 6.46 14.88
N GLN A 45 -13.21 7.66 15.21
CA GLN A 45 -12.96 8.90 14.47
C GLN A 45 -11.98 9.78 15.23
N LEU A 46 -11.02 10.37 14.54
CA LEU A 46 -10.03 11.31 15.08
C LEU A 46 -10.71 12.63 15.54
N GLY A 47 -10.10 13.28 16.52
CA GLY A 47 -10.53 14.59 17.03
C GLY A 47 -10.41 15.69 15.99
N ASP A 48 -11.26 16.70 16.08
CA ASP A 48 -11.23 17.81 15.14
C ASP A 48 -10.06 18.74 15.36
N SER A 49 -9.71 19.41 14.29
CA SER A 49 -8.73 20.50 14.25
C SER A 49 -9.38 21.82 13.77
N GLY A 50 -8.67 22.94 13.94
CA GLY A 50 -9.17 24.25 13.54
C GLY A 50 -8.50 25.39 14.27
N TYR A 51 -9.26 26.39 14.66
CA TYR A 51 -8.74 27.59 15.33
C TYR A 51 -9.64 28.03 16.50
N ILE A 52 -9.00 28.45 17.60
CA ILE A 52 -9.59 29.19 18.71
C ILE A 52 -9.01 30.60 18.65
N GLY A 53 -9.80 31.59 18.21
CA GLY A 53 -9.28 32.91 17.85
C GLY A 53 -8.21 32.80 16.74
N SER A 54 -6.98 33.22 17.03
CA SER A 54 -5.84 33.09 16.12
C SER A 54 -4.95 31.88 16.41
N VAL A 55 -5.35 31.02 17.36
CA VAL A 55 -4.51 29.91 17.83
C VAL A 55 -4.94 28.61 17.17
N ARG A 56 -3.98 27.86 16.61
CA ARG A 56 -4.23 26.59 15.94
C ARG A 56 -4.56 25.50 16.95
N VAL A 57 -5.72 24.84 16.77
CA VAL A 57 -6.10 23.56 17.39
C VAL A 57 -5.65 22.44 16.47
N PHE A 58 -4.77 21.58 16.93
CA PHE A 58 -4.29 20.46 16.13
C PHE A 58 -4.90 19.11 16.54
N ASP A 59 -5.53 19.05 17.72
CA ASP A 59 -6.20 17.85 18.20
C ASP A 59 -7.21 18.17 19.30
N THR A 60 -8.20 17.30 19.50
CA THR A 60 -9.29 17.48 20.48
C THR A 60 -9.59 16.12 21.14
N HIS A 61 -9.58 16.08 22.48
CA HIS A 61 -9.89 14.89 23.27
C HIS A 61 -10.90 15.15 24.37
N GLU A 62 -11.55 14.11 24.83
CA GLU A 62 -12.45 14.16 25.99
C GLU A 62 -11.75 13.65 27.26
N ARG A 63 -11.88 14.38 28.36
CA ARG A 63 -11.38 14.01 29.69
C ARG A 63 -12.49 14.23 30.72
N GLY A 64 -13.17 13.16 31.08
CA GLY A 64 -14.37 13.26 31.93
C GLY A 64 -15.46 14.08 31.23
N ASP A 65 -15.91 15.15 31.86
CA ASP A 65 -16.96 16.05 31.33
C ASP A 65 -16.41 17.24 30.55
N GLU A 66 -15.12 17.28 30.30
CA GLU A 66 -14.43 18.39 29.65
C GLU A 66 -13.87 17.98 28.31
N ILE A 67 -13.95 18.89 27.34
CA ILE A 67 -13.32 18.74 26.03
C ILE A 67 -12.04 19.56 26.02
N ILE A 68 -10.91 18.88 25.79
CA ILE A 68 -9.57 19.43 25.77
C ILE A 68 -9.16 19.72 24.33
N HIS A 69 -8.82 20.97 24.06
CA HIS A 69 -8.30 21.42 22.76
C HIS A 69 -6.79 21.62 22.87
N TYR A 70 -6.01 20.85 22.12
CA TYR A 70 -4.54 20.96 22.12
C TYR A 70 -4.09 22.03 21.14
N VAL A 71 -3.33 23.00 21.65
CA VAL A 71 -2.89 24.17 20.89
C VAL A 71 -1.41 24.47 21.14
N ASN A 72 -0.79 25.27 20.27
CA ASN A 72 0.63 25.64 20.35
C ASN A 72 0.92 26.94 21.10
N ARG A 73 -0.11 27.70 21.48
CA ARG A 73 0.01 28.96 22.21
C ARG A 73 -1.12 29.11 23.22
N PRO A 74 -0.89 29.81 24.34
CA PRO A 74 -1.95 30.03 25.34
C PRO A 74 -3.02 31.00 24.83
N VAL A 75 -4.21 30.87 25.40
CA VAL A 75 -5.34 31.82 25.29
C VAL A 75 -5.76 32.17 26.70
N GLU A 76 -6.03 33.46 26.95
CA GLU A 76 -6.35 33.96 28.30
C GLU A 76 -7.70 33.40 28.78
N PRO A 77 -7.76 32.77 29.97
CA PRO A 77 -9.01 32.37 30.60
C PRO A 77 -9.95 33.56 30.82
N GLY A 78 -11.22 33.36 30.61
CA GLY A 78 -12.25 34.39 30.67
C GLY A 78 -12.45 35.17 29.36
N SER A 79 -11.59 35.00 28.35
CA SER A 79 -11.78 35.66 27.06
C SER A 79 -12.85 34.98 26.24
N GLU A 80 -13.65 35.78 25.52
CA GLU A 80 -14.58 35.35 24.49
C GLU A 80 -13.82 35.21 23.17
N VAL A 81 -13.94 34.06 22.52
CA VAL A 81 -13.21 33.71 21.31
C VAL A 81 -14.11 33.18 20.21
N ASN A 82 -13.81 33.57 18.98
CA ASN A 82 -14.39 32.96 17.80
C ASN A 82 -13.62 31.68 17.45
N CYS A 83 -14.33 30.58 17.28
CA CYS A 83 -13.78 29.27 16.94
C CYS A 83 -14.17 28.89 15.52
N ILE A 84 -13.24 28.27 14.81
CA ILE A 84 -13.43 27.83 13.42
C ILE A 84 -12.93 26.38 13.31
N ILE A 85 -13.77 25.48 12.80
CA ILE A 85 -13.40 24.09 12.55
C ILE A 85 -12.79 23.96 11.16
N ASP A 86 -11.80 23.09 10.99
CA ASP A 86 -11.31 22.66 9.68
C ASP A 86 -12.39 21.87 8.96
N TRP A 87 -13.28 22.59 8.30
CA TRP A 87 -14.52 22.03 7.77
C TRP A 87 -14.28 20.94 6.72
N ASP A 88 -13.31 21.10 5.84
CA ASP A 88 -13.00 20.08 4.83
C ASP A 88 -12.65 18.73 5.48
N VAL A 89 -11.82 18.76 6.53
CA VAL A 89 -11.42 17.56 7.28
C VAL A 89 -12.61 16.95 8.03
N ARG A 90 -13.40 17.79 8.72
CA ARG A 90 -14.60 17.35 9.45
C ARG A 90 -15.62 16.72 8.50
N PHE A 91 -15.89 17.36 7.36
CA PHE A 91 -16.89 16.89 6.41
C PHE A 91 -16.52 15.56 5.79
N ARG A 92 -15.25 15.40 5.37
CA ARG A 92 -14.71 14.13 4.86
C ARG A 92 -14.84 13.01 5.90
N ARG A 93 -14.55 13.29 7.16
CA ARG A 93 -14.75 12.33 8.26
C ARG A 93 -16.22 11.95 8.43
N MET A 94 -17.14 12.91 8.36
CA MET A 94 -18.57 12.65 8.41
C MET A 94 -19.06 11.82 7.22
N GLN A 95 -18.53 12.08 6.00
CA GLN A 95 -18.83 11.29 4.80
C GLN A 95 -18.38 9.83 5.00
N ASN A 96 -17.16 9.61 5.42
CA ASN A 96 -16.60 8.28 5.64
C ASN A 96 -17.32 7.54 6.77
N HIS A 97 -17.61 8.20 7.88
CA HIS A 97 -18.30 7.59 9.03
C HIS A 97 -19.76 7.22 8.70
N SER A 98 -20.46 8.11 8.03
CA SER A 98 -21.86 7.84 7.61
C SER A 98 -21.90 6.76 6.52
N GLY A 99 -20.92 6.73 5.62
CA GLY A 99 -20.77 5.66 4.65
C GLY A 99 -20.47 4.29 5.30
N GLU A 100 -19.66 4.27 6.36
CA GLU A 100 -19.47 3.07 7.19
C GLU A 100 -20.79 2.55 7.75
N HIS A 101 -21.63 3.45 8.32
CA HIS A 101 -22.94 3.05 8.84
C HIS A 101 -23.85 2.47 7.75
N ILE A 102 -23.85 3.04 6.54
CA ILE A 102 -24.63 2.50 5.41
C ILE A 102 -24.13 1.07 5.08
N VAL A 103 -22.81 0.88 4.90
CA VAL A 103 -22.23 -0.43 4.56
C VAL A 103 -22.48 -1.44 5.66
N SER A 104 -22.26 -1.06 6.92
CA SER A 104 -22.45 -1.96 8.07
C SER A 104 -23.91 -2.33 8.27
N GLY A 105 -24.83 -1.38 8.07
CA GLY A 105 -26.28 -1.64 8.14
C GLY A 105 -26.76 -2.61 7.07
N LEU A 106 -26.29 -2.43 5.82
CA LEU A 106 -26.61 -3.33 4.70
C LEU A 106 -26.03 -4.73 4.91
N VAL A 107 -24.77 -4.85 5.36
CA VAL A 107 -24.15 -6.15 5.67
C VAL A 107 -24.90 -6.85 6.79
N HIS A 108 -25.25 -6.14 7.87
CA HIS A 108 -26.03 -6.71 8.98
C HIS A 108 -27.41 -7.18 8.52
N LYS A 109 -28.14 -6.33 7.79
CA LYS A 109 -29.49 -6.64 7.31
C LYS A 109 -29.52 -7.83 6.36
N LYS A 110 -28.49 -7.98 5.51
CA LYS A 110 -28.50 -8.98 4.43
C LYS A 110 -27.87 -10.30 4.83
N TYR A 111 -26.81 -10.26 5.64
CA TYR A 111 -26.02 -11.43 5.99
C TYR A 111 -26.00 -11.73 7.50
N GLY A 112 -26.56 -10.87 8.33
CA GLY A 112 -26.56 -11.02 9.80
C GLY A 112 -25.19 -10.76 10.45
N TYR A 113 -24.18 -10.30 9.70
CA TYR A 113 -22.85 -10.06 10.23
C TYR A 113 -22.76 -8.71 10.96
N ASN A 114 -21.93 -8.69 12.00
CA ASN A 114 -21.73 -7.51 12.83
C ASN A 114 -20.42 -6.83 12.49
N ASN A 115 -20.43 -5.50 12.50
CA ASN A 115 -19.21 -4.71 12.55
C ASN A 115 -18.59 -4.85 13.96
N VAL A 116 -17.44 -5.52 14.04
CA VAL A 116 -16.68 -5.77 15.29
C VAL A 116 -15.42 -4.93 15.39
N GLY A 117 -15.12 -4.11 14.40
CA GLY A 117 -14.01 -3.17 14.40
C GLY A 117 -14.16 -2.09 13.34
N PHE A 118 -13.91 -0.85 13.74
CA PHE A 118 -13.90 0.32 12.86
C PHE A 118 -12.71 1.19 13.19
N HIS A 119 -12.00 1.61 12.15
CA HIS A 119 -10.89 2.54 12.30
C HIS A 119 -10.84 3.47 11.09
N MET A 120 -10.84 4.77 11.37
CA MET A 120 -10.66 5.83 10.38
C MET A 120 -9.20 6.28 10.44
N GLY A 121 -8.39 5.78 9.50
CA GLY A 121 -7.00 6.21 9.33
C GLY A 121 -6.87 7.56 8.62
N SER A 122 -5.64 7.96 8.34
CA SER A 122 -5.35 9.17 7.55
C SER A 122 -5.77 9.01 6.08
N ASP A 123 -5.66 7.81 5.53
CA ASP A 123 -5.76 7.56 4.10
C ASP A 123 -6.97 6.70 3.71
N VAL A 124 -7.40 5.82 4.61
CA VAL A 124 -8.50 4.87 4.36
C VAL A 124 -9.28 4.57 5.62
N VAL A 125 -10.49 4.09 5.42
CA VAL A 125 -11.35 3.54 6.48
C VAL A 125 -11.31 2.02 6.42
N THR A 126 -11.19 1.37 7.58
CA THR A 126 -11.27 -0.08 7.70
C THR A 126 -12.44 -0.51 8.58
N ILE A 127 -13.14 -1.56 8.16
CA ILE A 127 -14.24 -2.19 8.89
C ILE A 127 -13.96 -3.68 9.01
N ASP A 128 -14.11 -4.22 10.21
CA ASP A 128 -14.00 -5.65 10.48
C ASP A 128 -15.40 -6.23 10.70
N PHE A 129 -15.77 -7.23 9.90
CA PHE A 129 -16.97 -8.03 10.10
C PHE A 129 -16.64 -9.38 10.70
N ASP A 130 -17.58 -9.95 11.49
CA ASP A 130 -17.49 -11.28 12.12
C ASP A 130 -17.88 -12.44 11.18
N GLY A 131 -18.15 -12.15 9.90
CA GLY A 131 -18.44 -13.13 8.85
C GLY A 131 -17.62 -12.90 7.59
N GLU A 132 -17.52 -13.91 6.73
CA GLU A 132 -16.81 -13.84 5.46
C GLU A 132 -17.75 -13.32 4.36
N LEU A 133 -17.24 -12.43 3.52
CA LEU A 133 -17.94 -11.87 2.36
C LEU A 133 -17.12 -12.15 1.10
N SER A 134 -17.77 -12.69 0.06
CA SER A 134 -17.13 -12.88 -1.24
C SER A 134 -16.98 -11.55 -1.99
N ALA A 135 -16.15 -11.53 -3.03
CA ALA A 135 -15.96 -10.34 -3.88
C ALA A 135 -17.29 -9.91 -4.54
N GLU A 136 -18.13 -10.86 -4.94
CA GLU A 136 -19.44 -10.59 -5.52
C GLU A 136 -20.40 -9.97 -4.51
N GLN A 137 -20.41 -10.49 -3.27
CA GLN A 137 -21.21 -9.93 -2.19
C GLN A 137 -20.77 -8.51 -1.83
N LEU A 138 -19.46 -8.25 -1.81
CA LEU A 138 -18.93 -6.90 -1.56
C LEU A 138 -19.28 -5.93 -2.69
N ALA A 139 -19.21 -6.37 -3.96
CA ALA A 139 -19.63 -5.55 -5.09
C ALA A 139 -21.14 -5.23 -5.04
N GLU A 140 -21.95 -6.18 -4.59
CA GLU A 140 -23.39 -5.97 -4.38
C GLU A 140 -23.65 -4.95 -3.25
N ILE A 141 -22.99 -5.08 -2.10
CA ILE A 141 -23.09 -4.13 -0.98
C ILE A 141 -22.62 -2.72 -1.41
N GLU A 142 -21.50 -2.60 -2.15
CA GLU A 142 -21.04 -1.32 -2.67
C GLU A 142 -22.11 -0.67 -3.56
N ARG A 143 -22.71 -1.45 -4.45
CA ARG A 143 -23.77 -0.96 -5.33
C ARG A 143 -25.01 -0.52 -4.54
N GLU A 144 -25.47 -1.33 -3.59
CA GLU A 144 -26.61 -1.00 -2.73
C GLU A 144 -26.35 0.25 -1.89
N ALA A 145 -25.14 0.40 -1.33
CA ALA A 145 -24.74 1.59 -0.58
C ALA A 145 -24.85 2.87 -1.45
N ASN A 146 -24.40 2.80 -2.70
CA ASN A 146 -24.53 3.93 -3.63
C ASN A 146 -25.98 4.20 -4.05
N LEU A 147 -26.87 3.19 -4.06
CA LEU A 147 -28.30 3.41 -4.25
C LEU A 147 -28.91 4.14 -3.04
N VAL A 148 -28.58 3.75 -1.81
CA VAL A 148 -29.00 4.46 -0.57
C VAL A 148 -28.53 5.91 -0.60
N VAL A 149 -27.31 6.18 -1.07
CA VAL A 149 -26.80 7.55 -1.27
C VAL A 149 -27.67 8.32 -2.27
N ALA A 150 -27.97 7.72 -3.41
CA ALA A 150 -28.76 8.36 -4.47
C ALA A 150 -30.23 8.64 -4.06
N GLU A 151 -30.78 7.83 -3.16
CA GLU A 151 -32.13 8.01 -2.61
C GLU A 151 -32.24 9.19 -1.64
N ASN A 152 -31.13 9.75 -1.20
CA ASN A 152 -31.06 10.91 -0.31
C ASN A 152 -31.88 10.73 0.99
N ARG A 153 -31.71 9.58 1.65
CA ARG A 153 -32.41 9.25 2.90
C ARG A 153 -31.94 10.15 4.04
N LYS A 154 -32.84 10.44 4.98
CA LYS A 154 -32.54 11.28 6.15
C LYS A 154 -31.61 10.54 7.13
N VAL A 155 -30.67 11.28 7.72
CA VAL A 155 -29.85 10.83 8.84
C VAL A 155 -30.31 11.61 10.08
N LYS A 156 -30.84 10.90 11.06
CA LYS A 156 -31.33 11.47 12.32
C LYS A 156 -30.39 11.07 13.46
N THR A 157 -30.20 11.98 14.39
CA THR A 157 -29.46 11.72 15.61
C THR A 157 -30.27 12.15 16.82
N PHE A 158 -30.39 11.27 17.81
CA PHE A 158 -31.19 11.57 19.00
C PHE A 158 -30.70 10.80 20.22
N PHE A 159 -31.15 11.23 21.40
CA PHE A 159 -30.90 10.56 22.66
C PHE A 159 -32.23 9.97 23.16
N PRO A 160 -32.45 8.64 23.00
CA PRO A 160 -33.67 8.01 23.48
C PRO A 160 -33.68 7.98 25.01
N SER A 161 -34.90 8.06 25.58
CA SER A 161 -35.11 7.77 27.00
C SER A 161 -34.79 6.29 27.30
N ALA A 162 -34.56 5.94 28.56
CA ALA A 162 -34.32 4.57 28.98
C ALA A 162 -35.47 3.60 28.61
N GLN A 163 -36.72 4.12 28.52
CA GLN A 163 -37.86 3.29 28.11
C GLN A 163 -37.90 3.07 26.59
N GLU A 164 -37.57 4.09 25.78
CA GLU A 164 -37.48 3.97 24.33
C GLU A 164 -36.34 3.07 23.92
N LEU A 165 -35.18 3.21 24.59
CA LEU A 165 -33.98 2.40 24.31
C LEU A 165 -34.23 0.90 24.49
N LYS A 166 -35.05 0.49 25.48
CA LYS A 166 -35.39 -0.93 25.71
C LYS A 166 -36.20 -1.55 24.58
N ASN A 167 -36.93 -0.74 23.82
CA ASN A 167 -37.79 -1.18 22.73
C ASN A 167 -37.18 -0.94 21.34
N LEU A 168 -36.01 -0.30 21.31
CA LEU A 168 -35.33 0.02 20.05
C LEU A 168 -34.32 -1.10 19.70
N GLU A 169 -34.50 -1.73 18.57
CA GLU A 169 -33.48 -2.60 17.99
C GLU A 169 -32.40 -1.75 17.33
N TYR A 170 -31.18 -1.77 17.87
CA TYR A 170 -30.06 -1.01 17.33
C TYR A 170 -28.77 -1.82 17.42
N ARG A 171 -27.84 -1.54 16.52
CA ARG A 171 -26.48 -2.10 16.57
C ARG A 171 -25.64 -1.32 17.56
N SER A 172 -24.75 -2.01 18.26
CA SER A 172 -23.72 -1.39 19.10
C SER A 172 -22.43 -2.19 19.01
N LYS A 173 -21.29 -1.51 18.93
CA LYS A 173 -19.96 -2.13 18.93
C LYS A 173 -19.45 -2.43 20.35
N LYS A 174 -20.04 -1.81 21.36
CA LYS A 174 -19.65 -1.91 22.78
C LYS A 174 -20.89 -1.76 23.66
N GLU A 175 -20.82 -2.31 24.86
CA GLU A 175 -21.74 -1.89 25.92
C GLU A 175 -21.45 -0.43 26.29
N ILE A 176 -22.49 0.37 26.42
CA ILE A 176 -22.40 1.81 26.69
C ILE A 176 -22.99 2.07 28.06
N ASP A 177 -22.16 2.53 28.97
CA ASP A 177 -22.60 3.03 30.27
C ASP A 177 -23.11 4.47 30.13
N GLY A 178 -24.31 4.75 30.61
CA GLY A 178 -24.90 6.09 30.62
C GLY A 178 -25.83 6.39 29.43
N GLN A 179 -25.83 7.64 28.97
CA GLN A 179 -26.75 8.10 27.93
C GLN A 179 -26.29 7.65 26.54
N VAL A 180 -27.10 6.82 25.86
CA VAL A 180 -26.84 6.32 24.51
C VAL A 180 -27.33 7.32 23.49
N ARG A 181 -26.46 7.74 22.55
CA ARG A 181 -26.83 8.48 21.35
C ARG A 181 -27.05 7.53 20.19
N ILE A 182 -28.17 7.65 19.52
CA ILE A 182 -28.54 6.86 18.34
C ILE A 182 -28.35 7.69 17.08
N VAL A 183 -27.81 7.04 16.06
CA VAL A 183 -27.79 7.49 14.66
C VAL A 183 -28.70 6.56 13.88
N GLU A 184 -29.70 7.10 13.24
CA GLU A 184 -30.66 6.41 12.40
C GLU A 184 -30.50 6.88 10.94
N ILE A 185 -30.20 5.97 10.05
CA ILE A 185 -30.28 6.17 8.60
C ILE A 185 -31.54 5.45 8.13
N GLU A 186 -32.51 6.20 7.65
CA GLU A 186 -33.84 5.70 7.28
C GLU A 186 -33.75 4.42 6.44
N ASP A 187 -34.46 3.36 6.85
CA ASP A 187 -34.52 2.04 6.22
C ASP A 187 -33.16 1.35 5.97
N THR A 188 -32.07 1.84 6.61
CA THR A 188 -30.72 1.32 6.37
C THR A 188 -30.03 0.85 7.63
N ASP A 189 -29.90 1.70 8.64
CA ASP A 189 -29.15 1.42 9.86
C ASP A 189 -29.71 2.18 11.08
N ILE A 190 -29.69 1.52 12.22
CA ILE A 190 -29.90 2.15 13.54
C ILE A 190 -28.75 1.70 14.44
N CYS A 191 -27.90 2.63 14.85
CA CYS A 191 -26.68 2.29 15.57
C CYS A 191 -26.36 3.29 16.68
N ALA A 192 -25.82 2.79 17.79
CA ALA A 192 -25.28 3.64 18.84
C ALA A 192 -23.94 4.25 18.38
N CYS A 193 -23.87 5.59 18.27
CA CYS A 193 -22.69 6.31 17.81
C CYS A 193 -22.62 7.73 18.39
N CYS A 194 -21.41 8.10 18.86
CA CYS A 194 -21.15 9.43 19.42
C CYS A 194 -20.62 10.46 18.39
N ALA A 195 -20.20 10.02 17.20
CA ALA A 195 -19.59 10.90 16.24
C ALA A 195 -20.60 11.80 15.50
N PRO A 196 -20.16 12.94 14.93
CA PRO A 196 -20.97 13.73 14.02
C PRO A 196 -21.16 13.02 12.68
N HIS A 197 -22.37 13.14 12.13
CA HIS A 197 -22.75 12.53 10.86
C HIS A 197 -23.31 13.59 9.90
N VAL A 198 -23.38 13.24 8.62
CA VAL A 198 -24.10 14.04 7.60
C VAL A 198 -25.60 14.08 7.89
N LEU A 199 -26.32 15.03 7.31
CA LEU A 199 -27.78 15.19 7.53
C LEU A 199 -28.61 14.32 6.60
N SER A 200 -28.04 13.91 5.47
CA SER A 200 -28.67 12.98 4.53
C SER A 200 -27.64 12.11 3.83
N THR A 201 -28.07 10.98 3.30
CA THR A 201 -27.17 10.04 2.63
C THR A 201 -26.55 10.60 1.33
N ALA A 202 -27.21 11.56 0.67
CA ALA A 202 -26.64 12.24 -0.49
C ALA A 202 -25.32 12.98 -0.17
N GLU A 203 -25.18 13.50 1.04
CA GLU A 203 -23.94 14.17 1.46
C GLU A 203 -22.77 13.21 1.65
N VAL A 204 -23.02 11.89 1.81
CA VAL A 204 -21.96 10.86 1.87
C VAL A 204 -21.16 10.82 0.59
N GLY A 205 -21.83 11.09 -0.55
CA GLY A 205 -21.21 10.96 -1.86
C GLY A 205 -20.95 9.49 -2.24
N THR A 206 -20.01 9.27 -3.15
CA THR A 206 -19.71 7.91 -3.62
C THR A 206 -19.13 7.05 -2.49
N VAL A 207 -19.61 5.81 -2.37
CA VAL A 207 -19.03 4.78 -1.50
C VAL A 207 -18.21 3.82 -2.38
N ARG A 208 -16.93 3.61 -2.01
CA ARG A 208 -16.01 2.70 -2.70
C ARG A 208 -15.38 1.70 -1.73
N ILE A 209 -15.56 0.42 -2.00
CA ILE A 209 -14.83 -0.66 -1.33
C ILE A 209 -13.55 -0.93 -2.13
N LEU A 210 -12.39 -0.60 -1.56
CA LEU A 210 -11.11 -0.66 -2.26
C LEU A 210 -10.51 -2.07 -2.26
N SER A 211 -10.63 -2.77 -1.12
CA SER A 211 -10.09 -4.12 -0.95
C SER A 211 -10.78 -4.85 0.19
N SER A 212 -10.59 -6.16 0.21
CA SER A 212 -10.95 -7.02 1.34
C SER A 212 -9.83 -7.99 1.64
N GLU A 213 -9.62 -8.29 2.91
CA GLU A 213 -8.68 -9.30 3.37
C GLU A 213 -9.28 -10.11 4.53
N ARG A 214 -8.79 -11.35 4.70
CA ARG A 214 -9.18 -12.15 5.86
C ARG A 214 -8.74 -11.48 7.15
N ARG A 215 -9.61 -11.40 8.14
CA ARG A 215 -9.30 -10.79 9.43
C ARG A 215 -8.20 -11.58 10.15
N ARG A 216 -7.10 -10.92 10.52
CA ARG A 216 -5.91 -11.57 11.09
C ARG A 216 -5.98 -11.80 12.59
N ARG A 217 -6.86 -11.10 13.32
CA ARG A 217 -7.00 -11.16 14.77
C ARG A 217 -8.47 -11.20 15.19
N GLY A 218 -8.80 -12.01 16.20
CA GLY A 218 -10.12 -11.99 16.83
C GLY A 218 -11.18 -12.90 16.20
N GLY A 219 -10.83 -13.97 15.47
CA GLY A 219 -11.75 -14.95 14.92
C GLY A 219 -11.91 -14.90 13.39
N GLU A 220 -12.84 -15.69 12.88
CA GLU A 220 -13.21 -15.69 11.46
C GLU A 220 -13.87 -14.37 11.07
N GLY A 221 -13.72 -13.96 9.80
CA GLY A 221 -14.36 -12.77 9.26
C GLY A 221 -13.51 -12.04 8.22
N VAL A 222 -14.02 -10.91 7.76
CA VAL A 222 -13.40 -10.10 6.72
C VAL A 222 -13.11 -8.69 7.22
N ARG A 223 -11.96 -8.16 6.86
CA ARG A 223 -11.64 -6.73 6.90
C ARG A 223 -11.86 -6.15 5.52
N ILE A 224 -12.63 -5.09 5.45
CA ILE A 224 -12.73 -4.29 4.23
C ILE A 224 -12.05 -2.94 4.41
N THR A 225 -11.51 -2.43 3.31
CA THR A 225 -10.97 -1.08 3.22
C THR A 225 -11.84 -0.28 2.27
N MET A 226 -12.27 0.89 2.69
CA MET A 226 -13.19 1.71 1.92
C MET A 226 -12.89 3.20 2.02
N LEU A 227 -13.46 3.96 1.10
CA LEU A 227 -13.50 5.43 1.10
C LEU A 227 -14.89 5.91 0.69
N CYS A 228 -15.27 7.09 1.19
CA CYS A 228 -16.52 7.76 0.82
C CYS A 228 -16.28 9.22 0.41
N GLY A 229 -17.21 9.74 -0.37
CA GLY A 229 -17.31 11.16 -0.70
C GLY A 229 -16.07 11.71 -1.41
N LEU A 230 -15.55 12.80 -0.88
CA LEU A 230 -14.41 13.50 -1.48
C LEU A 230 -13.13 12.65 -1.45
N ASP A 231 -12.92 11.83 -0.42
CA ASP A 231 -11.76 10.94 -0.38
C ASP A 231 -11.85 9.84 -1.46
N ALA A 232 -13.04 9.29 -1.69
CA ALA A 232 -13.27 8.35 -2.79
C ALA A 232 -13.05 9.02 -4.15
N TYR A 233 -13.54 10.26 -4.32
CA TYR A 233 -13.32 11.05 -5.55
C TYR A 233 -11.83 11.31 -5.82
N ASP A 234 -11.09 11.77 -4.81
CA ASP A 234 -9.66 12.06 -4.95
C ASP A 234 -8.87 10.79 -5.32
N ASN A 235 -9.20 9.64 -4.71
CA ASN A 235 -8.62 8.34 -5.05
C ASN A 235 -8.91 7.95 -6.51
N GLU A 236 -10.15 8.09 -6.97
CA GLU A 236 -10.53 7.79 -8.37
C GLU A 236 -9.81 8.72 -9.38
N VAL A 237 -9.57 9.98 -9.02
CA VAL A 237 -8.78 10.90 -9.86
C VAL A 237 -7.35 10.38 -10.05
N VAL A 238 -6.70 9.90 -8.97
CA VAL A 238 -5.35 9.33 -9.06
C VAL A 238 -5.34 8.08 -9.93
N ILE A 239 -6.25 7.14 -9.69
CA ILE A 239 -6.38 5.91 -10.48
C ILE A 239 -6.63 6.22 -11.96
N SER A 240 -7.53 7.17 -12.24
CA SER A 240 -7.87 7.59 -13.60
C SER A 240 -6.67 8.20 -14.34
N ARG A 241 -5.84 9.01 -13.67
CA ARG A 241 -4.60 9.55 -14.25
C ARG A 241 -3.61 8.45 -14.59
N ASN A 242 -3.31 7.55 -13.64
CA ASN A 242 -2.42 6.42 -13.87
C ASN A 242 -2.89 5.55 -15.03
N ASN A 243 -4.19 5.24 -15.10
CA ASN A 243 -4.72 4.46 -16.21
C ASN A 243 -4.63 5.19 -17.55
N THR A 244 -4.76 6.53 -17.54
CA THR A 244 -4.56 7.35 -18.75
C THR A 244 -3.11 7.30 -19.22
N GLU A 245 -2.13 7.41 -18.34
CA GLU A 245 -0.71 7.30 -18.66
C GLU A 245 -0.36 5.92 -19.23
N ILE A 246 -0.84 4.84 -18.59
CA ILE A 246 -0.67 3.46 -19.09
C ILE A 246 -1.30 3.30 -20.49
N SER A 247 -2.49 3.86 -20.69
CA SER A 247 -3.18 3.87 -21.98
C SER A 247 -2.33 4.53 -23.09
N MET A 248 -1.70 5.67 -22.79
CA MET A 248 -0.81 6.36 -23.72
C MET A 248 0.48 5.57 -23.98
N LEU A 249 1.16 5.08 -22.96
CA LEU A 249 2.40 4.30 -23.08
C LEU A 249 2.20 3.04 -23.93
N LEU A 250 1.05 2.37 -23.79
CA LEU A 250 0.75 1.13 -24.50
C LEU A 250 -0.03 1.33 -25.79
N SER A 251 -0.36 2.57 -26.17
CA SER A 251 -1.22 2.90 -27.32
C SER A 251 -2.52 2.07 -27.30
N ALA A 252 -3.12 1.91 -26.11
CA ALA A 252 -4.31 1.11 -25.86
C ALA A 252 -5.48 1.98 -25.38
N LYS A 253 -6.72 1.55 -25.55
CA LYS A 253 -7.88 2.22 -24.96
C LYS A 253 -7.84 2.09 -23.42
N ARG A 254 -8.38 3.09 -22.70
CA ARG A 254 -8.38 3.14 -21.24
C ARG A 254 -9.01 1.93 -20.55
N ASN A 255 -9.98 1.27 -21.19
CA ASN A 255 -10.63 0.05 -20.68
C ASN A 255 -9.95 -1.25 -21.15
N GLU A 256 -8.85 -1.16 -21.93
CA GLU A 256 -8.11 -2.30 -22.49
C GLU A 256 -6.65 -2.34 -22.00
N THR A 257 -6.28 -1.50 -21.05
CA THR A 257 -4.89 -1.39 -20.54
C THR A 257 -4.38 -2.71 -19.96
N ALA A 258 -5.18 -3.44 -19.21
CA ALA A 258 -4.80 -4.74 -18.66
C ALA A 258 -4.48 -5.77 -19.77
N ALA A 259 -5.30 -5.83 -20.82
CA ALA A 259 -5.06 -6.70 -21.97
C ALA A 259 -3.79 -6.29 -22.75
N ALA A 260 -3.50 -4.97 -22.83
CA ALA A 260 -2.29 -4.49 -23.46
C ALA A 260 -1.03 -4.85 -22.66
N VAL A 261 -1.07 -4.77 -21.33
CA VAL A 261 0.01 -5.26 -20.45
C VAL A 261 0.24 -6.76 -20.66
N GLN A 262 -0.82 -7.57 -20.69
CA GLN A 262 -0.69 -9.00 -20.94
C GLN A 262 -0.02 -9.31 -22.30
N ARG A 263 -0.40 -8.59 -23.36
CA ARG A 263 0.27 -8.73 -24.67
C ARG A 263 1.76 -8.39 -24.58
N LEU A 264 2.11 -7.27 -23.94
CA LEU A 264 3.50 -6.85 -23.75
C LEU A 264 4.32 -7.89 -22.99
N LEU A 265 3.78 -8.46 -21.92
CA LEU A 265 4.44 -9.54 -21.15
C LEU A 265 4.68 -10.78 -22.03
N SER A 266 3.67 -11.21 -22.79
CA SER A 266 3.79 -12.36 -23.70
C SER A 266 4.81 -12.12 -24.83
N GLU A 267 4.85 -10.91 -25.40
CA GLU A 267 5.85 -10.54 -26.40
C GLU A 267 7.26 -10.50 -25.81
N ASN A 268 7.42 -9.99 -24.58
CA ASN A 268 8.69 -9.97 -23.90
C ASN A 268 9.22 -11.39 -23.64
N GLU A 269 8.37 -12.33 -23.21
CA GLU A 269 8.73 -13.74 -23.04
C GLU A 269 9.17 -14.38 -24.37
N LYS A 270 8.45 -14.13 -25.46
CA LYS A 270 8.83 -14.61 -26.79
C LYS A 270 10.16 -14.05 -27.26
N LEU A 271 10.40 -12.75 -27.02
CA LEU A 271 11.68 -12.12 -27.36
C LEU A 271 12.84 -12.68 -26.54
N LYS A 272 12.65 -12.90 -25.24
CA LYS A 272 13.63 -13.55 -24.37
C LYS A 272 13.98 -14.96 -24.85
N ALA A 273 12.95 -15.77 -25.16
CA ALA A 273 13.14 -17.13 -25.67
C ALA A 273 13.89 -17.13 -27.04
N ARG A 274 13.53 -16.20 -27.92
CA ARG A 274 14.21 -16.03 -29.22
C ARG A 274 15.67 -15.59 -29.04
N SER A 275 15.92 -14.61 -28.16
CA SER A 275 17.28 -14.18 -27.83
C SER A 275 18.13 -15.34 -27.30
N ALA A 276 17.63 -16.11 -26.34
CA ALA A 276 18.32 -17.28 -25.80
C ALA A 276 18.58 -18.34 -26.88
N SER A 277 17.64 -18.57 -27.79
CA SER A 277 17.83 -19.50 -28.93
C SER A 277 18.93 -19.02 -29.90
N LEU A 278 18.96 -17.71 -30.19
CA LEU A 278 20.01 -17.12 -31.03
C LEU A 278 21.37 -17.17 -30.36
N CYS A 279 21.49 -16.85 -29.07
CA CYS A 279 22.72 -16.95 -28.30
C CYS A 279 23.25 -18.42 -28.29
N ARG A 280 22.31 -19.38 -28.10
CA ARG A 280 22.69 -20.82 -28.18
C ARG A 280 23.23 -21.21 -29.56
N ALA A 281 22.53 -20.82 -30.62
CA ALA A 281 23.00 -21.11 -32.00
C ALA A 281 24.37 -20.47 -32.27
N PHE A 282 24.53 -19.22 -31.85
CA PHE A 282 25.81 -18.50 -32.02
C PHE A 282 26.94 -19.13 -31.20
N ALA A 283 26.68 -19.59 -29.98
CA ALA A 283 27.67 -20.32 -29.17
C ALA A 283 28.13 -21.62 -29.87
N LEU A 284 27.21 -22.37 -30.49
CA LEU A 284 27.56 -23.58 -31.23
C LEU A 284 28.39 -23.28 -32.47
N MET A 285 28.04 -22.26 -33.25
CA MET A 285 28.81 -21.80 -34.42
C MET A 285 30.25 -21.40 -34.00
N LYS A 286 30.37 -20.57 -32.94
CA LYS A 286 31.69 -20.21 -32.41
C LYS A 286 32.48 -21.45 -31.95
N ALA A 287 31.80 -22.39 -31.29
CA ALA A 287 32.49 -23.65 -30.90
C ALA A 287 33.00 -24.45 -32.11
N GLU A 288 32.25 -24.46 -33.24
CA GLU A 288 32.70 -25.17 -34.47
C GLU A 288 33.92 -24.53 -35.07
N GLU A 289 34.07 -23.21 -35.05
CA GLU A 289 35.22 -22.47 -35.58
C GLU A 289 36.50 -22.65 -34.75
N VAL A 290 36.42 -23.13 -33.52
CA VAL A 290 37.56 -23.34 -32.65
C VAL A 290 38.40 -24.49 -33.18
N VAL A 291 39.69 -24.22 -33.46
CA VAL A 291 40.68 -25.21 -33.92
C VAL A 291 41.14 -26.07 -32.74
N PRO A 292 41.14 -27.41 -32.86
CA PRO A 292 41.67 -28.29 -31.82
C PRO A 292 43.13 -28.00 -31.47
N THR A 293 43.49 -28.07 -30.16
CA THR A 293 44.82 -27.79 -29.67
C THR A 293 45.18 -28.70 -28.49
N GLN A 294 46.48 -28.94 -28.28
CA GLN A 294 46.99 -29.61 -27.08
C GLN A 294 47.08 -28.67 -25.87
N GLY A 295 46.96 -27.35 -26.09
CA GLY A 295 47.06 -26.33 -25.06
C GLY A 295 45.70 -25.86 -24.54
N ASN A 296 45.69 -24.63 -24.02
CA ASN A 296 44.50 -23.95 -23.53
C ASN A 296 43.80 -23.15 -24.63
N ILE A 297 42.50 -22.96 -24.50
CA ILE A 297 41.69 -22.11 -25.36
C ILE A 297 41.13 -20.96 -24.51
N CYS A 298 41.29 -19.73 -25.02
CA CYS A 298 40.79 -18.52 -24.39
C CYS A 298 39.90 -17.74 -25.39
N LEU A 299 38.62 -17.59 -25.09
CA LEU A 299 37.65 -16.88 -25.92
C LEU A 299 37.05 -15.71 -25.15
N PHE A 300 36.71 -14.69 -25.90
CA PHE A 300 35.96 -13.51 -25.36
C PHE A 300 34.66 -13.33 -26.14
N ASP A 301 33.59 -13.10 -25.41
CA ASP A 301 32.26 -12.85 -26.00
C ASP A 301 31.39 -12.04 -25.05
N ASP A 302 30.84 -10.95 -25.53
CA ASP A 302 29.95 -10.03 -24.78
C ASP A 302 28.47 -10.16 -25.16
N ILE A 303 28.17 -11.01 -26.15
CA ILE A 303 26.81 -11.17 -26.69
C ILE A 303 26.06 -12.34 -26.02
N LEU A 304 26.80 -13.39 -25.65
CA LEU A 304 26.22 -14.62 -25.15
C LEU A 304 25.70 -14.46 -23.71
N ASP A 305 24.52 -15.01 -23.46
CA ASP A 305 24.02 -15.19 -22.10
C ASP A 305 24.80 -16.27 -21.32
N GLU A 306 24.64 -16.34 -20.01
CA GLU A 306 25.39 -17.25 -19.15
C GLU A 306 25.20 -18.73 -19.53
N ALA A 307 24.00 -19.13 -19.95
CA ALA A 307 23.71 -20.49 -20.39
C ALA A 307 24.46 -20.83 -21.69
N SER A 308 24.54 -19.89 -22.62
CA SER A 308 25.21 -20.02 -23.90
C SER A 308 26.74 -19.94 -23.75
N LEU A 309 27.26 -19.12 -22.82
CA LEU A 309 28.68 -19.13 -22.44
C LEU A 309 29.07 -20.49 -21.89
N ARG A 310 28.27 -21.07 -21.00
CA ARG A 310 28.50 -22.42 -20.47
C ARG A 310 28.45 -23.48 -21.56
N LEU A 311 27.53 -23.35 -22.52
CA LEU A 311 27.46 -24.23 -23.68
C LEU A 311 28.74 -24.12 -24.53
N LEU A 312 29.20 -22.90 -24.82
CA LEU A 312 30.44 -22.65 -25.56
C LEU A 312 31.63 -23.30 -24.88
N VAL A 313 31.78 -23.18 -23.56
CA VAL A 313 32.81 -23.87 -22.79
C VAL A 313 32.70 -25.39 -22.93
N ASN A 314 31.49 -25.95 -22.76
CA ASN A 314 31.27 -27.40 -22.87
C ASN A 314 31.61 -27.99 -24.24
N GLU A 315 31.37 -27.25 -25.31
CA GLU A 315 31.75 -27.68 -26.66
C GLU A 315 33.24 -27.45 -26.92
N THR A 316 33.82 -26.34 -26.48
CA THR A 316 35.20 -25.97 -26.68
C THR A 316 36.16 -26.90 -25.90
N VAL A 317 35.77 -27.32 -24.69
CA VAL A 317 36.59 -28.25 -23.85
C VAL A 317 36.83 -29.59 -24.52
N LYS A 318 36.00 -29.97 -25.50
CA LYS A 318 36.18 -31.19 -26.29
C LYS A 318 37.33 -31.08 -27.32
N LYS A 319 37.78 -29.84 -27.56
CA LYS A 319 38.76 -29.47 -28.57
C LYS A 319 40.15 -29.10 -27.99
N CYS A 320 40.32 -29.22 -26.67
CA CYS A 320 41.61 -28.96 -26.02
C CYS A 320 41.95 -30.01 -24.96
N GLU A 321 43.24 -30.18 -24.70
CA GLU A 321 43.72 -31.04 -23.60
C GLU A 321 43.91 -30.27 -22.29
N GLY A 322 43.99 -28.95 -22.34
CA GLY A 322 44.11 -28.04 -21.23
C GLY A 322 42.77 -27.54 -20.73
N VAL A 323 42.63 -26.23 -20.59
CA VAL A 323 41.38 -25.56 -20.19
C VAL A 323 40.75 -24.83 -21.38
N ALA A 324 39.42 -24.80 -21.42
CA ALA A 324 38.65 -23.92 -22.26
C ALA A 324 38.06 -22.82 -21.39
N ALA A 325 38.48 -21.58 -21.61
CA ALA A 325 38.06 -20.40 -20.88
C ALA A 325 37.27 -19.45 -21.78
N VAL A 326 36.10 -19.02 -21.34
CA VAL A 326 35.29 -18.02 -22.02
C VAL A 326 35.03 -16.87 -21.06
N PHE A 327 35.28 -15.66 -21.53
CA PHE A 327 35.14 -14.42 -20.79
C PHE A 327 34.06 -13.56 -21.43
N SER A 328 33.20 -12.95 -20.61
CA SER A 328 32.15 -12.01 -21.03
C SER A 328 32.29 -10.71 -20.25
N GLY A 329 32.41 -9.59 -20.98
CA GLY A 329 32.63 -8.27 -20.42
C GLY A 329 33.60 -7.45 -21.25
N SER A 330 34.17 -6.41 -20.64
CA SER A 330 35.14 -5.52 -21.28
C SER A 330 36.30 -5.15 -20.33
N ASP A 331 37.37 -4.60 -20.89
CA ASP A 331 38.51 -4.10 -20.10
C ASP A 331 38.10 -2.95 -19.11
N GLU A 332 37.00 -2.23 -19.43
CA GLU A 332 36.48 -1.15 -18.57
C GLU A 332 35.64 -1.65 -17.39
N THR A 333 34.82 -2.69 -17.64
CA THR A 333 33.85 -3.20 -16.67
C THR A 333 34.32 -4.46 -15.93
N GLY A 334 35.42 -5.04 -16.38
CA GLY A 334 35.87 -6.38 -15.98
C GLY A 334 35.08 -7.47 -16.68
N PHE A 335 35.45 -8.71 -16.39
CA PHE A 335 34.92 -9.91 -17.05
C PHE A 335 34.27 -10.86 -16.06
N LYS A 336 33.16 -11.46 -16.47
CA LYS A 336 32.69 -12.72 -15.95
C LYS A 336 33.37 -13.83 -16.73
N TYR A 337 33.72 -14.94 -16.09
CA TYR A 337 34.37 -16.07 -16.76
C TYR A 337 33.71 -17.39 -16.43
N ILE A 338 33.76 -18.30 -17.37
CA ILE A 338 33.51 -19.72 -17.19
C ILE A 338 34.70 -20.47 -17.79
N ILE A 339 35.32 -21.34 -16.99
CA ILE A 339 36.48 -22.16 -17.39
C ILE A 339 36.16 -23.62 -17.15
N GLY A 340 36.29 -24.43 -18.16
CA GLY A 340 36.10 -25.88 -18.12
C GLY A 340 37.35 -26.65 -18.45
N SER A 341 37.47 -27.88 -17.95
CA SER A 341 38.49 -28.85 -18.34
C SER A 341 37.97 -30.27 -18.19
N ARG A 342 38.50 -31.18 -19.04
CA ARG A 342 38.22 -32.61 -18.96
C ARG A 342 39.32 -33.37 -18.23
N ASN A 343 40.54 -32.82 -18.20
CA ASN A 343 41.76 -33.52 -17.76
C ASN A 343 42.31 -32.94 -16.45
N ILE A 344 41.83 -31.75 -16.01
CA ILE A 344 42.41 -30.99 -14.91
C ILE A 344 41.34 -30.77 -13.83
N ASP A 345 41.68 -31.04 -12.55
CA ASP A 345 40.82 -30.69 -11.42
C ASP A 345 40.84 -29.17 -11.17
N LEU A 346 39.87 -28.47 -11.71
CA LEU A 346 39.80 -27.02 -11.65
C LEU A 346 39.58 -26.45 -10.23
N ARG A 347 39.08 -27.23 -9.29
CA ARG A 347 39.00 -26.77 -7.87
C ARG A 347 40.38 -26.53 -7.29
N LYS A 348 41.38 -27.38 -7.65
CA LYS A 348 42.77 -27.23 -7.21
C LYS A 348 43.44 -26.06 -7.92
N ALA A 349 43.16 -25.88 -9.20
CA ALA A 349 43.69 -24.81 -10.02
C ALA A 349 43.04 -23.45 -9.81
N ALA A 350 41.83 -23.39 -9.26
CA ALA A 350 41.02 -22.18 -9.14
C ALA A 350 41.74 -21.01 -8.43
N LYS A 351 42.53 -21.32 -7.38
CA LYS A 351 43.28 -20.28 -6.64
C LYS A 351 44.38 -19.67 -7.51
N ALA A 352 45.11 -20.48 -8.28
CA ALA A 352 46.18 -20.02 -9.17
C ALA A 352 45.60 -19.24 -10.36
N ILE A 353 44.52 -19.76 -10.97
CA ILE A 353 43.82 -19.08 -12.06
C ILE A 353 43.31 -17.71 -11.59
N ASN A 354 42.59 -17.65 -10.47
CA ASN A 354 42.07 -16.39 -9.94
C ASN A 354 43.19 -15.38 -9.64
N ALA A 355 44.35 -15.85 -9.12
CA ALA A 355 45.49 -14.97 -8.87
C ALA A 355 46.08 -14.40 -10.18
N GLY A 356 46.18 -15.23 -11.23
CA GLY A 356 46.74 -14.82 -12.52
C GLY A 356 45.84 -13.83 -13.31
N ILE A 357 44.53 -13.92 -13.15
CA ILE A 357 43.60 -13.04 -13.86
C ILE A 357 43.02 -11.94 -12.96
N SER A 358 43.58 -11.72 -11.76
CA SER A 358 42.99 -10.78 -10.76
C SER A 358 41.50 -11.06 -10.52
N GLY A 359 41.15 -12.33 -10.39
CA GLY A 359 39.78 -12.80 -10.33
C GLY A 359 39.39 -13.40 -8.98
N ARG A 360 38.11 -13.70 -8.87
CA ARG A 360 37.51 -14.45 -7.78
C ARG A 360 36.40 -15.35 -8.32
N GLY A 361 36.41 -16.59 -7.90
CA GLY A 361 35.43 -17.56 -8.35
C GLY A 361 35.78 -18.96 -7.85
N GLY A 362 35.00 -19.94 -8.25
CA GLY A 362 35.17 -21.33 -7.89
C GLY A 362 34.12 -22.20 -8.57
N GLY A 363 34.08 -23.49 -8.21
CA GLY A 363 33.13 -24.43 -8.80
C GLY A 363 33.46 -25.89 -8.53
N SER A 364 33.19 -26.73 -9.51
CA SER A 364 33.44 -28.17 -9.48
C SER A 364 34.83 -28.52 -10.02
N PRO A 365 35.27 -29.79 -9.94
CA PRO A 365 36.51 -30.23 -10.62
C PRO A 365 36.52 -29.97 -12.11
N GLU A 366 35.38 -30.01 -12.76
CA GLU A 366 35.24 -29.95 -14.23
C GLU A 366 34.99 -28.50 -14.72
N MET A 367 34.50 -27.61 -13.87
CA MET A 367 34.14 -26.25 -14.27
C MET A 367 34.17 -25.28 -13.10
N ILE A 368 34.82 -24.13 -13.32
CA ILE A 368 34.79 -22.98 -12.40
C ILE A 368 34.19 -21.75 -13.11
N GLN A 369 33.59 -20.87 -12.33
CA GLN A 369 33.08 -19.61 -12.81
C GLN A 369 33.36 -18.50 -11.81
N GLY A 370 33.41 -17.26 -12.29
CA GLY A 370 33.70 -16.11 -11.44
C GLY A 370 33.75 -14.81 -12.22
N SER A 371 34.42 -13.84 -11.62
CA SER A 371 34.70 -12.54 -12.24
C SER A 371 36.17 -12.17 -12.08
N CYS A 372 36.70 -11.36 -13.01
CA CYS A 372 38.07 -10.85 -12.97
C CYS A 372 38.13 -9.41 -13.47
N THR A 373 39.21 -8.72 -13.10
CA THR A 373 39.44 -7.31 -13.44
C THR A 373 40.71 -7.11 -14.28
N SER A 374 41.43 -8.19 -14.65
CA SER A 374 42.52 -8.09 -15.59
C SER A 374 42.04 -7.72 -16.99
N CYS A 375 42.86 -7.02 -17.77
CA CYS A 375 42.56 -6.73 -19.17
C CYS A 375 42.67 -7.96 -20.07
N THR A 376 42.04 -7.87 -21.23
CA THR A 376 42.01 -8.95 -22.26
C THR A 376 43.39 -9.52 -22.58
N GLU A 377 44.39 -8.67 -22.74
CA GLU A 377 45.75 -9.04 -23.08
C GLU A 377 46.39 -9.88 -21.98
N ASN A 378 46.36 -9.41 -20.74
CA ASN A 378 46.90 -10.13 -19.59
C ASN A 378 46.22 -11.48 -19.36
N ILE A 379 44.90 -11.55 -19.55
CA ILE A 379 44.14 -12.80 -19.44
C ILE A 379 44.59 -13.81 -20.49
N LYS A 380 44.76 -13.38 -21.73
CA LYS A 380 45.22 -14.24 -22.83
C LYS A 380 46.66 -14.77 -22.58
N ASP A 381 47.56 -13.86 -22.23
CA ASP A 381 48.96 -14.21 -21.98
C ASP A 381 49.10 -15.20 -20.81
N PHE A 382 48.38 -14.92 -19.72
CA PHE A 382 48.34 -15.82 -18.57
C PHE A 382 47.83 -17.21 -18.95
N LEU A 383 46.65 -17.28 -19.61
CA LEU A 383 46.04 -18.58 -19.92
C LEU A 383 46.81 -19.38 -20.97
N ILE A 384 47.45 -18.74 -21.95
CA ILE A 384 48.28 -19.42 -22.93
C ILE A 384 49.54 -20.02 -22.27
N ALA A 385 50.16 -19.28 -21.34
CA ALA A 385 51.35 -19.70 -20.63
C ALA A 385 51.08 -20.67 -19.46
N PHE A 386 49.83 -20.77 -19.03
CA PHE A 386 49.46 -21.53 -17.84
C PHE A 386 49.52 -23.04 -18.12
N SER A 387 50.41 -23.74 -17.44
CA SER A 387 50.55 -25.19 -17.47
C SER A 387 50.21 -25.78 -16.10
N PHE A 388 49.48 -26.89 -16.08
CA PHE A 388 48.96 -27.55 -14.87
C PHE A 388 49.87 -28.67 -14.41
#